data_556c38a2e415ad379d58dbe5f5f0dd84
#
_entry.id   556c38a2e415ad379d58dbe5f5f0dd84
#
_cell.length_a   1.000
_cell.length_b   1.000
_cell.length_c   1.000
_cell.angle_alpha   90.00
_cell.angle_beta   90.00
_cell.angle_gamma   90.00
#
_symmetry.space_group_name_H-M   'P 1'
#
loop_
_entity.id
_entity.type
_entity.pdbx_description
1 polymer ?
#
loop_
_entity_poly.entity_id
_entity_poly.type
_entity_poly.pdbx_seq_one_letter_code
_entity_poly.pdbx_strand_id
1 'polypeptide(L)'
;MDLIGSELRANPDLYPLAFNVFQDSVYFVRLSQARYAEASFLDQRVAVQGDEGGWAQWAPVAALAGRLEGESDYIFHIGHAGSTLLARLLGLSPRVFSLREPAILRLLAQVAFDLPTPESPWSQETYDEHVEVFSRLWARTYDPGQKTLLKATSLVSEMAAELMARSPASRAIAMTVAPEVYMATILGGPASRQELASTAQSRLRRLHRRIGASPWRLYQMSEGELAAMSWACEMAGLAEAAAQDPDRVLWLDFERFLSNPAAGLSAALAHLHGAASEADLQAMMLSPLFGRYSKGPEHAYDANLRRQVLDQARAEHGGELAKGLAWLDRAGREAPVVGQALGLV
;
A
#
# COMPACT_ATOMS: atom_id res chain seq x y z
N MET A 1 21.80 -24.29 9.02
CA MET A 1 21.93 -23.26 7.95
C MET A 1 21.46 -23.75 6.59
N ASP A 2 21.73 -25.00 6.20
CA ASP A 2 21.32 -25.53 4.89
C ASP A 2 19.80 -25.68 4.70
N LEU A 3 19.06 -25.99 5.76
CA LEU A 3 17.60 -26.12 5.72
C LEU A 3 16.89 -24.77 5.40
N ILE A 4 17.28 -23.67 6.05
CA ILE A 4 16.73 -22.35 5.77
C ILE A 4 17.05 -21.93 4.32
N GLY A 5 18.25 -22.23 3.84
CA GLY A 5 18.69 -21.84 2.51
C GLY A 5 17.99 -22.57 1.37
N SER A 6 17.68 -23.85 1.54
CA SER A 6 16.90 -24.62 0.56
C SER A 6 15.42 -24.21 0.56
N GLU A 7 14.86 -24.00 1.73
CA GLU A 7 13.45 -23.56 1.89
C GLU A 7 13.22 -22.15 1.39
N LEU A 8 14.11 -21.19 1.67
CA LEU A 8 14.00 -19.82 1.14
C LEU A 8 13.99 -19.77 -0.39
N ARG A 9 14.60 -20.73 -1.07
CA ARG A 9 14.63 -20.80 -2.54
C ARG A 9 13.47 -21.58 -3.14
N ALA A 10 12.86 -22.47 -2.38
CA ALA A 10 11.86 -23.40 -2.92
C ALA A 10 10.51 -22.72 -3.16
N ASN A 11 10.05 -21.89 -2.22
CA ASN A 11 8.73 -21.26 -2.26
C ASN A 11 8.64 -20.10 -1.24
N PRO A 12 7.51 -19.35 -1.20
CA PRO A 12 7.34 -18.25 -0.27
C PRO A 12 6.88 -18.64 1.15
N ASP A 13 6.83 -19.93 1.52
CA ASP A 13 6.33 -20.37 2.84
C ASP A 13 7.05 -19.70 4.01
N LEU A 14 8.37 -19.50 3.91
CA LEU A 14 9.09 -18.70 4.89
C LEU A 14 8.93 -17.21 4.56
N TYR A 15 8.00 -16.59 5.27
CA TYR A 15 7.66 -15.19 5.10
C TYR A 15 8.46 -14.30 6.05
N PRO A 16 9.14 -13.23 5.56
CA PRO A 16 9.84 -12.26 6.40
C PRO A 16 8.81 -11.32 7.05
N LEU A 17 8.48 -11.57 8.31
CA LEU A 17 7.42 -10.86 9.04
C LEU A 17 7.91 -9.58 9.70
N ALA A 18 9.10 -9.59 10.30
CA ALA A 18 9.66 -8.46 11.03
C ALA A 18 11.17 -8.36 10.86
N PHE A 19 11.69 -7.15 11.04
CA PHE A 19 13.13 -6.89 11.02
C PHE A 19 13.53 -6.12 12.28
N ASN A 20 14.60 -6.59 12.94
CA ASN A 20 15.19 -5.91 14.08
C ASN A 20 16.43 -5.12 13.63
N VAL A 21 16.27 -3.80 13.55
CA VAL A 21 17.30 -2.87 13.09
C VAL A 21 18.56 -2.90 13.97
N PHE A 22 18.42 -3.12 15.29
CA PHE A 22 19.53 -3.10 16.23
C PHE A 22 20.31 -4.41 16.28
N GLN A 23 19.65 -5.54 15.99
CA GLN A 23 20.26 -6.88 16.02
C GLN A 23 20.59 -7.39 14.61
N ASP A 24 20.28 -6.61 13.60
CA ASP A 24 20.47 -6.95 12.19
C ASP A 24 19.96 -8.36 11.88
N SER A 25 18.66 -8.56 12.14
CA SER A 25 18.04 -9.88 12.06
C SER A 25 16.61 -9.83 11.55
N VAL A 26 16.19 -10.85 10.81
CA VAL A 26 14.85 -11.04 10.23
C VAL A 26 14.10 -12.10 11.02
N TYR A 27 12.88 -11.83 11.41
CA TYR A 27 11.97 -12.86 11.91
C TYR A 27 11.17 -13.45 10.76
N PHE A 28 11.33 -14.72 10.54
CA PHE A 28 10.54 -15.49 9.59
C PHE A 28 9.41 -16.23 10.30
N VAL A 29 8.27 -16.33 9.63
CA VAL A 29 7.15 -17.16 10.03
C VAL A 29 6.76 -18.06 8.86
N ARG A 30 6.32 -19.29 9.15
CA ARG A 30 5.83 -20.20 8.12
C ARG A 30 4.37 -19.93 7.81
N LEU A 31 4.09 -19.53 6.57
CA LEU A 31 2.76 -19.28 6.06
C LEU A 31 2.45 -20.22 4.89
N SER A 32 1.33 -20.93 4.96
CA SER A 32 0.83 -21.68 3.82
C SER A 32 0.19 -20.76 2.78
N GLN A 33 0.06 -21.22 1.53
CA GLN A 33 -0.65 -20.49 0.47
C GLN A 33 -2.08 -20.11 0.88
N ALA A 34 -2.79 -20.99 1.60
CA ALA A 34 -4.12 -20.70 2.13
C ALA A 34 -4.11 -19.51 3.11
N ARG A 35 -3.13 -19.46 4.03
CA ARG A 35 -2.99 -18.35 4.97
C ARG A 35 -2.69 -17.03 4.27
N TYR A 36 -1.86 -17.04 3.24
CA TYR A 36 -1.67 -15.86 2.40
C TYR A 36 -2.99 -15.42 1.74
N ALA A 37 -3.81 -16.33 1.23
CA ALA A 37 -5.08 -16.00 0.60
C ALA A 37 -6.09 -15.40 1.60
N GLU A 38 -6.14 -15.90 2.83
CA GLU A 38 -7.05 -15.46 3.89
C GLU A 38 -6.65 -14.14 4.55
N ALA A 39 -5.35 -13.92 4.77
CA ALA A 39 -4.85 -12.76 5.50
C ALA A 39 -5.23 -11.45 4.82
N SER A 40 -5.86 -10.53 5.54
CA SER A 40 -6.10 -9.16 5.05
C SER A 40 -4.82 -8.31 5.09
N PHE A 41 -3.88 -8.67 5.97
CA PHE A 41 -2.60 -7.98 6.17
C PHE A 41 -1.51 -8.99 6.54
N LEU A 42 -0.30 -8.77 6.05
CA LEU A 42 0.88 -9.59 6.34
C LEU A 42 1.79 -8.88 7.37
N ASP A 43 1.19 -8.50 8.49
CA ASP A 43 1.87 -7.95 9.66
C ASP A 43 1.70 -8.90 10.87
N GLN A 44 1.92 -8.42 12.08
CA GLN A 44 1.85 -9.24 13.30
C GLN A 44 0.49 -9.98 13.45
N ARG A 45 -0.57 -9.52 12.79
CA ARG A 45 -1.89 -10.17 12.80
C ARG A 45 -1.93 -11.50 12.06
N VAL A 46 -1.00 -11.74 11.14
CA VAL A 46 -0.93 -13.02 10.41
C VAL A 46 -0.29 -14.14 11.23
N ALA A 47 0.56 -13.78 12.20
CA ALA A 47 1.16 -14.76 13.11
C ALA A 47 0.18 -15.14 14.22
N VAL A 48 -0.03 -16.45 14.42
CA VAL A 48 -0.84 -16.97 15.53
C VAL A 48 0.03 -17.78 16.49
N GLN A 49 -0.43 -17.92 17.72
CA GLN A 49 0.29 -18.72 18.73
C GLN A 49 0.45 -20.16 18.24
N GLY A 50 1.70 -20.64 18.23
CA GLY A 50 2.03 -21.99 17.75
C GLY A 50 2.55 -22.06 16.30
N ASP A 51 2.58 -20.93 15.57
CA ASP A 51 3.23 -20.89 14.27
C ASP A 51 4.73 -21.16 14.39
N GLU A 52 5.27 -21.94 13.45
CA GLU A 52 6.70 -22.11 13.30
C GLU A 52 7.32 -20.79 12.82
N GLY A 53 8.26 -20.25 13.59
CA GLY A 53 8.97 -19.03 13.26
C GLY A 53 10.28 -18.88 14.03
N GLY A 54 11.13 -17.97 13.58
CA GLY A 54 12.41 -17.74 14.23
C GLY A 54 13.18 -16.56 13.63
N TRP A 55 14.13 -16.06 14.43
CA TRP A 55 15.07 -15.03 14.02
C TRP A 55 16.24 -15.63 13.24
N ALA A 56 16.59 -15.03 12.11
CA ALA A 56 17.77 -15.33 11.32
C ALA A 56 18.63 -14.05 11.20
N GLN A 57 19.95 -14.22 11.30
CA GLN A 57 20.89 -13.11 11.09
C GLN A 57 20.84 -12.63 9.64
N TRP A 58 21.02 -11.32 9.44
CA TRP A 58 20.86 -10.66 8.14
C TRP A 58 21.85 -11.19 7.07
N ALA A 59 23.13 -11.21 7.35
CA ALA A 59 24.16 -11.54 6.35
C ALA A 59 23.94 -12.89 5.63
N PRO A 60 23.59 -14.00 6.31
CA PRO A 60 23.21 -15.25 5.63
C PRO A 60 21.94 -15.10 4.76
N VAL A 61 20.95 -14.34 5.22
CA VAL A 61 19.70 -14.10 4.47
C VAL A 61 19.99 -13.30 3.22
N ALA A 62 20.74 -12.21 3.31
CA ALA A 62 21.14 -11.37 2.18
C ALA A 62 21.92 -12.17 1.12
N ALA A 63 22.89 -13.00 1.55
CA ALA A 63 23.67 -13.86 0.65
C ALA A 63 22.82 -14.90 -0.11
N LEU A 64 21.75 -15.41 0.53
CA LEU A 64 20.80 -16.33 -0.10
C LEU A 64 19.84 -15.60 -1.03
N ALA A 65 19.27 -14.48 -0.58
CA ALA A 65 18.35 -13.68 -1.36
C ALA A 65 19.00 -13.04 -2.59
N GLY A 66 20.30 -12.73 -2.53
CA GLY A 66 21.07 -12.24 -3.67
C GLY A 66 21.08 -13.18 -4.89
N ARG A 67 20.67 -14.45 -4.71
CA ARG A 67 20.56 -15.47 -5.77
C ARG A 67 19.11 -15.67 -6.25
N LEU A 68 18.16 -14.99 -5.66
CA LEU A 68 16.76 -15.01 -6.08
C LEU A 68 16.56 -14.02 -7.23
N GLU A 69 15.72 -14.41 -8.17
CA GLU A 69 15.30 -13.60 -9.30
C GLU A 69 13.81 -13.29 -9.16
N GLY A 70 13.35 -12.32 -9.90
CA GLY A 70 11.94 -11.93 -9.98
C GLY A 70 11.70 -10.49 -9.53
N GLU A 71 10.58 -9.97 -9.97
CA GLU A 71 10.08 -8.64 -9.64
C GLU A 71 8.62 -8.73 -9.23
N SER A 72 8.18 -7.79 -8.40
CA SER A 72 6.79 -7.67 -7.99
C SER A 72 6.11 -6.56 -8.75
N ASP A 73 4.82 -6.73 -9.03
CA ASP A 73 3.93 -5.63 -9.36
C ASP A 73 3.36 -5.03 -8.06
N TYR A 74 2.82 -3.81 -8.15
CA TYR A 74 2.41 -3.06 -6.96
C TYR A 74 0.96 -2.60 -7.01
N ILE A 75 0.32 -2.55 -5.85
CA ILE A 75 -0.85 -1.71 -5.59
C ILE A 75 -0.43 -0.65 -4.57
N PHE A 76 -0.29 0.58 -5.02
CA PHE A 76 -0.15 1.75 -4.15
C PHE A 76 -1.52 2.40 -3.93
N HIS A 77 -1.69 3.09 -2.82
CA HIS A 77 -2.96 3.73 -2.50
C HIS A 77 -2.82 4.83 -1.45
N ILE A 78 -3.76 5.74 -1.44
CA ILE A 78 -3.79 6.87 -0.49
C ILE A 78 -4.34 6.52 0.90
N GLY A 79 -4.73 5.26 1.14
CA GLY A 79 -5.51 4.85 2.31
C GLY A 79 -7.01 4.91 2.02
N HIS A 80 -7.78 3.99 2.64
CA HIS A 80 -9.26 3.93 2.53
C HIS A 80 -9.84 3.90 1.10
N ALA A 81 -9.02 3.56 0.10
CA ALA A 81 -9.35 3.52 -1.33
C ALA A 81 -9.63 2.10 -1.85
N GLY A 82 -10.10 1.17 -1.02
CA GLY A 82 -10.53 -0.17 -1.45
C GLY A 82 -9.42 -1.12 -1.92
N SER A 83 -8.16 -0.77 -1.72
CA SER A 83 -6.99 -1.52 -2.21
C SER A 83 -6.91 -2.96 -1.70
N THR A 84 -7.40 -3.24 -0.48
CA THR A 84 -7.47 -4.60 0.05
C THR A 84 -8.49 -5.45 -0.71
N LEU A 85 -9.64 -4.87 -1.09
CA LEU A 85 -10.63 -5.55 -1.93
C LEU A 85 -10.03 -5.90 -3.30
N LEU A 86 -9.42 -4.93 -3.97
CA LEU A 86 -8.79 -5.14 -5.28
C LEU A 86 -7.69 -6.22 -5.19
N ALA A 87 -6.78 -6.12 -4.21
CA ALA A 87 -5.70 -7.09 -4.04
C ALA A 87 -6.20 -8.52 -3.81
N ARG A 88 -7.30 -8.68 -3.05
CA ARG A 88 -7.92 -9.99 -2.82
C ARG A 88 -8.62 -10.53 -4.06
N LEU A 89 -9.32 -9.68 -4.82
CA LEU A 89 -9.97 -10.08 -6.07
C LEU A 89 -8.93 -10.50 -7.10
N LEU A 90 -7.90 -9.69 -7.34
CA LEU A 90 -6.83 -10.03 -8.28
C LEU A 90 -6.08 -11.29 -7.88
N GLY A 91 -5.93 -11.55 -6.57
CA GLY A 91 -5.35 -12.79 -6.03
C GLY A 91 -6.17 -14.07 -6.29
N LEU A 92 -7.37 -13.98 -6.87
CA LEU A 92 -8.13 -15.13 -7.36
C LEU A 92 -7.62 -15.62 -8.74
N SER A 93 -6.87 -14.79 -9.47
CA SER A 93 -6.22 -15.22 -10.70
C SER A 93 -5.04 -16.15 -10.40
N PRO A 94 -4.93 -17.29 -11.09
CA PRO A 94 -3.79 -18.19 -10.91
C PRO A 94 -2.44 -17.55 -11.31
N ARG A 95 -2.45 -16.41 -12.02
CA ARG A 95 -1.25 -15.66 -12.41
C ARG A 95 -0.75 -14.69 -11.34
N VAL A 96 -1.52 -14.49 -10.26
CA VAL A 96 -1.24 -13.47 -9.25
C VAL A 96 -1.00 -14.12 -7.90
N PHE A 97 0.17 -13.87 -7.30
CA PHE A 97 0.43 -14.13 -5.90
C PHE A 97 0.32 -12.81 -5.12
N SER A 98 -0.77 -12.64 -4.37
CA SER A 98 -1.09 -11.37 -3.71
C SER A 98 -0.50 -11.28 -2.31
N LEU A 99 0.43 -10.35 -2.09
CA LEU A 99 0.98 -9.97 -0.78
C LEU A 99 0.38 -8.64 -0.30
N ARG A 100 -0.16 -8.63 0.91
CA ARG A 100 -0.91 -7.46 1.42
C ARG A 100 -0.24 -6.85 2.65
N GLU A 101 0.32 -5.65 2.47
CA GLU A 101 0.93 -4.81 3.49
C GLU A 101 2.02 -5.51 4.33
N PRO A 102 3.12 -6.00 3.71
CA PRO A 102 4.26 -6.48 4.44
C PRO A 102 4.76 -5.44 5.45
N ALA A 103 4.87 -5.84 6.73
CA ALA A 103 5.23 -4.90 7.80
C ALA A 103 6.61 -4.26 7.58
N ILE A 104 7.57 -5.04 7.08
CA ILE A 104 8.94 -4.57 6.81
C ILE A 104 8.96 -3.47 5.74
N LEU A 105 8.05 -3.51 4.76
CA LEU A 105 7.98 -2.46 3.73
C LEU A 105 7.64 -1.09 4.35
N ARG A 106 6.85 -1.07 5.41
CA ARG A 106 6.58 0.17 6.17
C ARG A 106 7.84 0.66 6.91
N LEU A 107 8.64 -0.24 7.45
CA LEU A 107 9.93 0.11 8.06
C LEU A 107 10.86 0.72 7.00
N LEU A 108 10.99 0.10 5.83
CA LEU A 108 11.81 0.62 4.73
C LEU A 108 11.36 2.02 4.30
N ALA A 109 10.05 2.27 4.19
CA ALA A 109 9.53 3.59 3.86
C ALA A 109 9.85 4.65 4.94
N GLN A 110 9.85 4.26 6.21
CA GLN A 110 10.26 5.17 7.29
C GLN A 110 11.76 5.47 7.20
N VAL A 111 12.60 4.45 7.00
CA VAL A 111 14.05 4.65 6.85
C VAL A 111 14.36 5.50 5.62
N ALA A 112 13.70 5.26 4.47
CA ALA A 112 13.86 6.09 3.27
C ALA A 112 13.62 7.57 3.55
N PHE A 113 12.60 7.86 4.35
CA PHE A 113 12.29 9.22 4.75
C PHE A 113 13.36 9.83 5.66
N ASP A 114 13.95 9.04 6.56
CA ASP A 114 14.94 9.51 7.54
C ASP A 114 16.39 9.48 6.99
N LEU A 115 16.67 8.80 5.87
CA LEU A 115 18.01 8.66 5.28
C LEU A 115 18.83 9.98 5.18
N PRO A 116 18.25 11.12 4.76
CA PRO A 116 18.99 12.37 4.68
C PRO A 116 19.23 13.04 6.04
N THR A 117 18.84 12.40 7.15
CA THR A 117 18.92 12.98 8.50
C THR A 117 19.86 12.17 9.40
N PRO A 118 20.41 12.78 10.48
CA PRO A 118 21.24 12.06 11.45
C PRO A 118 20.51 10.94 12.21
N GLU A 119 19.19 10.94 12.19
CA GLU A 119 18.34 9.96 12.87
C GLU A 119 18.19 8.66 12.06
N SER A 120 18.68 8.61 10.82
CA SER A 120 18.63 7.37 10.03
C SER A 120 19.42 6.26 10.71
N PRO A 121 18.81 5.07 10.88
CA PRO A 121 19.52 3.93 11.46
C PRO A 121 20.51 3.29 10.47
N TRP A 122 20.44 3.63 9.18
CA TRP A 122 21.24 3.04 8.11
C TRP A 122 21.92 4.08 7.23
N SER A 123 23.05 3.68 6.66
CA SER A 123 23.62 4.38 5.50
C SER A 123 22.77 4.14 4.25
N GLN A 124 22.99 4.94 3.21
CA GLN A 124 22.34 4.73 1.90
C GLN A 124 22.63 3.32 1.36
N GLU A 125 23.87 2.86 1.42
CA GLU A 125 24.29 1.54 0.93
C GLU A 125 23.58 0.41 1.70
N THR A 126 23.50 0.51 3.03
CA THR A 126 22.77 -0.47 3.87
C THR A 126 21.28 -0.49 3.53
N TYR A 127 20.68 0.67 3.36
CA TYR A 127 19.27 0.79 2.96
C TYR A 127 19.03 0.15 1.59
N ASP A 128 19.87 0.44 0.61
CA ASP A 128 19.75 -0.10 -0.76
C ASP A 128 19.83 -1.63 -0.77
N GLU A 129 20.76 -2.20 0.00
CA GLU A 129 20.86 -3.66 0.18
C GLU A 129 19.57 -4.24 0.77
N HIS A 130 19.02 -3.62 1.83
CA HIS A 130 17.80 -4.10 2.48
C HIS A 130 16.58 -4.05 1.54
N VAL A 131 16.40 -2.95 0.81
CA VAL A 131 15.32 -2.82 -0.18
C VAL A 131 15.43 -3.92 -1.24
N GLU A 132 16.63 -4.13 -1.76
CA GLU A 132 16.88 -5.15 -2.80
C GLU A 132 16.59 -6.57 -2.28
N VAL A 133 17.12 -6.93 -1.12
CA VAL A 133 16.96 -8.26 -0.53
C VAL A 133 15.48 -8.55 -0.20
N PHE A 134 14.77 -7.60 0.43
CA PHE A 134 13.35 -7.80 0.73
C PHE A 134 12.49 -7.84 -0.53
N SER A 135 12.80 -7.03 -1.54
CA SER A 135 12.09 -7.08 -2.83
C SER A 135 12.19 -8.47 -3.47
N ARG A 136 13.37 -9.08 -3.48
CA ARG A 136 13.58 -10.44 -3.98
C ARG A 136 12.88 -11.49 -3.13
N LEU A 137 12.88 -11.34 -1.79
CA LEU A 137 12.17 -12.26 -0.90
C LEU A 137 10.65 -12.22 -1.13
N TRP A 138 10.09 -11.06 -1.43
CA TRP A 138 8.66 -10.91 -1.75
C TRP A 138 8.32 -11.31 -3.18
N ALA A 139 9.27 -11.32 -4.11
CA ALA A 139 9.03 -11.72 -5.50
C ALA A 139 8.87 -13.25 -5.68
N ARG A 140 9.13 -14.06 -4.63
CA ARG A 140 8.95 -15.52 -4.68
C ARG A 140 7.48 -15.88 -4.83
N THR A 141 7.21 -16.89 -5.63
CA THR A 141 5.86 -17.41 -5.90
C THR A 141 5.82 -18.92 -5.73
N TYR A 142 4.60 -19.50 -5.65
CA TYR A 142 4.41 -20.96 -5.60
C TYR A 142 4.51 -21.61 -6.98
N ASP A 143 4.17 -20.86 -8.03
CA ASP A 143 4.15 -21.32 -9.41
C ASP A 143 4.99 -20.38 -10.29
N PRO A 144 5.84 -20.90 -11.19
CA PRO A 144 6.62 -20.07 -12.12
C PRO A 144 5.77 -19.17 -13.05
N GLY A 145 4.49 -19.52 -13.26
CA GLY A 145 3.56 -18.71 -14.03
C GLY A 145 2.95 -17.54 -13.27
N GLN A 146 3.21 -17.44 -11.95
CA GLN A 146 2.73 -16.35 -11.12
C GLN A 146 3.71 -15.17 -11.08
N LYS A 147 3.18 -13.98 -10.88
CA LYS A 147 3.92 -12.79 -10.46
C LYS A 147 3.36 -12.28 -9.14
N THR A 148 4.23 -11.84 -8.25
CA THR A 148 3.80 -11.24 -7.00
C THR A 148 3.14 -9.89 -7.25
N LEU A 149 1.96 -9.68 -6.67
CA LEU A 149 1.29 -8.39 -6.58
C LEU A 149 1.35 -7.90 -5.13
N LEU A 150 2.26 -6.96 -4.87
CA LEU A 150 2.50 -6.43 -3.54
C LEU A 150 1.61 -5.20 -3.29
N LYS A 151 0.59 -5.36 -2.47
CA LYS A 151 -0.24 -4.25 -1.99
C LYS A 151 0.45 -3.59 -0.82
N ALA A 152 0.93 -2.36 -1.02
CA ALA A 152 1.64 -1.57 -0.01
C ALA A 152 0.68 -0.90 1.00
N THR A 153 1.17 -0.39 2.11
CA THR A 153 0.42 0.56 2.95
C THR A 153 0.47 1.96 2.34
N SER A 154 -0.43 2.88 2.73
CA SER A 154 -0.42 4.24 2.18
C SER A 154 0.90 4.98 2.44
N LEU A 155 1.56 4.78 3.59
CA LEU A 155 2.87 5.38 3.89
C LEU A 155 3.93 5.08 2.81
N VAL A 156 3.82 3.95 2.13
CA VAL A 156 4.77 3.50 1.10
C VAL A 156 4.62 4.30 -0.20
N SER A 157 3.59 5.13 -0.35
CA SER A 157 3.53 6.11 -1.44
C SER A 157 4.79 6.98 -1.50
N GLU A 158 5.48 7.16 -0.36
CA GLU A 158 6.75 7.89 -0.26
C GLU A 158 7.88 7.29 -1.09
N MET A 159 7.93 5.97 -1.16
CA MET A 159 8.97 5.25 -1.92
C MET A 159 8.43 4.57 -3.20
N ALA A 160 7.22 4.91 -3.64
CA ALA A 160 6.62 4.29 -4.83
C ALA A 160 7.48 4.52 -6.08
N ALA A 161 7.97 5.74 -6.28
CA ALA A 161 8.88 6.09 -7.38
C ALA A 161 10.18 5.27 -7.34
N GLU A 162 10.78 5.12 -6.17
CA GLU A 162 12.00 4.34 -5.96
C GLU A 162 11.78 2.84 -6.25
N LEU A 163 10.71 2.24 -5.70
CA LEU A 163 10.38 0.84 -5.94
C LEU A 163 10.17 0.56 -7.45
N MET A 164 9.47 1.46 -8.14
CA MET A 164 9.26 1.36 -9.58
C MET A 164 10.57 1.50 -10.38
N ALA A 165 11.47 2.38 -9.94
CA ALA A 165 12.77 2.58 -10.61
C ALA A 165 13.70 1.37 -10.43
N ARG A 166 13.66 0.70 -9.26
CA ARG A 166 14.47 -0.51 -8.97
C ARG A 166 13.98 -1.76 -9.73
N SER A 167 12.74 -1.77 -10.17
CA SER A 167 12.09 -2.90 -10.84
C SER A 167 11.52 -2.48 -12.20
N PRO A 168 12.35 -2.41 -13.27
CA PRO A 168 11.94 -1.88 -14.56
C PRO A 168 10.77 -2.62 -15.24
N ALA A 169 10.61 -3.92 -14.99
CA ALA A 169 9.50 -4.73 -15.53
C ALA A 169 8.25 -4.72 -14.63
N SER A 170 8.29 -4.03 -13.50
CA SER A 170 7.13 -3.90 -12.60
C SER A 170 6.11 -2.92 -13.13
N ARG A 171 4.84 -3.21 -12.84
CA ARG A 171 3.70 -2.34 -13.09
C ARG A 171 3.00 -2.01 -11.78
N ALA A 172 2.33 -0.89 -11.72
CA ALA A 172 1.63 -0.46 -10.52
C ALA A 172 0.18 -0.07 -10.83
N ILE A 173 -0.69 -0.29 -9.85
CA ILE A 173 -2.03 0.27 -9.80
C ILE A 173 -2.04 1.30 -8.67
N ALA A 174 -2.36 2.55 -8.99
CA ALA A 174 -2.53 3.63 -8.03
C ALA A 174 -4.02 3.79 -7.70
N MET A 175 -4.43 3.34 -6.50
CA MET A 175 -5.81 3.43 -6.07
C MET A 175 -6.10 4.71 -5.31
N THR A 176 -7.12 5.42 -5.77
CA THR A 176 -7.53 6.72 -5.24
C THR A 176 -9.02 6.77 -4.90
N VAL A 177 -9.40 7.82 -4.23
CA VAL A 177 -10.78 8.33 -4.10
C VAL A 177 -10.74 9.85 -4.10
N ALA A 178 -11.83 10.48 -4.51
CA ALA A 178 -11.97 11.93 -4.44
C ALA A 178 -11.70 12.46 -3.01
N PRO A 179 -11.14 13.68 -2.87
CA PRO A 179 -10.78 14.24 -1.56
C PRO A 179 -11.93 14.25 -0.55
N GLU A 180 -13.13 14.60 -0.99
CA GLU A 180 -14.32 14.66 -0.12
C GLU A 180 -14.66 13.27 0.43
N VAL A 181 -14.66 12.22 -0.42
CA VAL A 181 -14.93 10.84 -0.02
C VAL A 181 -13.86 10.32 0.96
N TYR A 182 -12.60 10.66 0.71
CA TYR A 182 -11.50 10.32 1.61
C TYR A 182 -11.70 10.94 3.00
N MET A 183 -11.92 12.25 3.05
CA MET A 183 -12.15 12.98 4.30
C MET A 183 -13.39 12.47 5.06
N ALA A 184 -14.51 12.24 4.37
CA ALA A 184 -15.71 11.67 4.97
C ALA A 184 -15.44 10.29 5.58
N THR A 185 -14.69 9.44 4.88
CA THR A 185 -14.29 8.10 5.39
C THR A 185 -13.42 8.19 6.63
N ILE A 186 -12.47 9.13 6.66
CA ILE A 186 -11.59 9.34 7.82
C ILE A 186 -12.36 9.86 9.03
N LEU A 187 -13.14 10.92 8.83
CA LEU A 187 -13.86 11.60 9.91
C LEU A 187 -14.98 10.75 10.50
N GLY A 188 -15.65 9.93 9.68
CA GLY A 188 -16.72 9.04 10.13
C GLY A 188 -16.21 7.81 10.92
N GLY A 189 -14.91 7.49 10.88
CA GLY A 189 -14.35 6.30 11.54
C GLY A 189 -13.48 6.63 12.76
N PRO A 190 -13.85 6.24 14.00
CA PRO A 190 -13.01 6.52 15.18
C PRO A 190 -11.57 6.03 15.06
N ALA A 191 -11.36 4.80 14.57
CA ALA A 191 -10.01 4.25 14.35
C ALA A 191 -9.23 5.02 13.26
N SER A 192 -9.92 5.48 12.21
CA SER A 192 -9.32 6.29 11.14
C SER A 192 -8.90 7.68 11.63
N ARG A 193 -9.69 8.30 12.50
CA ARG A 193 -9.32 9.57 13.15
C ARG A 193 -8.11 9.42 14.07
N GLN A 194 -8.02 8.31 14.79
CA GLN A 194 -6.84 8.00 15.61
C GLN A 194 -5.59 7.80 14.74
N GLU A 195 -5.70 7.08 13.63
CA GLU A 195 -4.62 6.92 12.65
C GLU A 195 -4.23 8.28 12.04
N LEU A 196 -5.21 9.12 11.66
CA LEU A 196 -4.97 10.47 11.18
C LEU A 196 -4.10 11.27 12.15
N ALA A 197 -4.49 11.32 13.42
CA ALA A 197 -3.76 12.05 14.46
C ALA A 197 -2.32 11.51 14.64
N SER A 198 -2.14 10.18 14.65
CA SER A 198 -0.84 9.54 14.86
C SER A 198 0.13 9.72 13.68
N THR A 199 -0.38 9.93 12.47
CA THR A 199 0.44 10.03 11.24
C THR A 199 0.56 11.46 10.70
N ALA A 200 -0.20 12.41 11.24
CA ALA A 200 -0.29 13.79 10.73
C ALA A 200 1.09 14.48 10.67
N GLN A 201 1.92 14.32 11.72
CA GLN A 201 3.26 14.92 11.76
C GLN A 201 4.16 14.40 10.63
N SER A 202 4.20 13.09 10.44
CA SER A 202 5.00 12.46 9.39
C SER A 202 4.51 12.88 8.00
N ARG A 203 3.20 12.87 7.76
CA ARG A 203 2.60 13.29 6.48
C ARG A 203 2.89 14.76 6.16
N LEU A 204 2.74 15.65 7.14
CA LEU A 204 3.06 17.07 6.94
C LEU A 204 4.55 17.28 6.63
N ARG A 205 5.47 16.59 7.34
CA ARG A 205 6.91 16.64 7.04
C ARG A 205 7.22 16.17 5.62
N ARG A 206 6.60 15.07 5.18
CA ARG A 206 6.74 14.52 3.82
C ARG A 206 6.26 15.51 2.76
N LEU A 207 5.10 16.11 2.98
CA LEU A 207 4.54 17.12 2.08
C LEU A 207 5.42 18.37 2.02
N HIS A 208 5.86 18.89 3.18
CA HIS A 208 6.78 20.03 3.25
C HIS A 208 8.10 19.77 2.52
N ARG A 209 8.66 18.56 2.62
CA ARG A 209 9.87 18.18 1.89
C ARG A 209 9.67 18.30 0.38
N ARG A 210 8.51 17.83 -0.14
CA ARG A 210 8.19 17.91 -1.58
C ARG A 210 8.01 19.34 -2.09
N ILE A 211 7.45 20.22 -1.28
CA ILE A 211 7.30 21.63 -1.66
C ILE A 211 8.56 22.46 -1.41
N GLY A 212 9.56 21.95 -0.69
CA GLY A 212 10.77 22.71 -0.33
C GLY A 212 10.52 23.87 0.64
N ALA A 213 9.35 23.91 1.30
CA ALA A 213 8.92 24.95 2.23
C ALA A 213 8.02 24.38 3.32
N SER A 214 7.83 25.12 4.42
CA SER A 214 7.02 24.70 5.56
C SER A 214 5.92 25.72 5.88
N PRO A 215 4.94 25.91 4.97
CA PRO A 215 3.94 26.98 5.14
C PRO A 215 2.89 26.65 6.20
N TRP A 216 2.64 25.38 6.48
CA TRP A 216 1.55 24.96 7.38
C TRP A 216 2.05 24.50 8.74
N ARG A 217 1.21 24.60 9.76
CA ARG A 217 1.50 24.20 11.15
C ARG A 217 0.39 23.29 11.67
N LEU A 218 0.72 22.13 12.21
CA LEU A 218 -0.28 21.15 12.72
C LEU A 218 -1.25 21.77 13.72
N TYR A 219 -0.75 22.60 14.65
CA TYR A 219 -1.57 23.23 15.69
C TYR A 219 -2.58 24.28 15.17
N GLN A 220 -2.49 24.65 13.88
CA GLN A 220 -3.40 25.56 13.20
C GLN A 220 -4.44 24.82 12.35
N MET A 221 -4.30 23.51 12.19
CA MET A 221 -5.13 22.71 11.30
C MET A 221 -6.27 22.05 12.07
N SER A 222 -7.48 22.14 11.54
CA SER A 222 -8.64 21.38 12.01
C SER A 222 -8.53 19.90 11.58
N GLU A 223 -9.39 19.02 12.12
CA GLU A 223 -9.42 17.61 11.71
C GLU A 223 -9.67 17.45 10.21
N GLY A 224 -10.57 18.23 9.63
CA GLY A 224 -10.83 18.23 8.20
C GLY A 224 -9.63 18.65 7.38
N GLU A 225 -8.90 19.68 7.81
CA GLU A 225 -7.66 20.13 7.16
C GLU A 225 -6.53 19.10 7.30
N LEU A 226 -6.42 18.39 8.44
CA LEU A 226 -5.48 17.28 8.60
C LEU A 226 -5.80 16.12 7.66
N ALA A 227 -7.08 15.77 7.49
CA ALA A 227 -7.50 14.74 6.55
C ALA A 227 -7.20 15.15 5.10
N ALA A 228 -7.46 16.40 4.75
CA ALA A 228 -7.13 16.98 3.44
C ALA A 228 -5.63 16.99 3.16
N MET A 229 -4.82 17.39 4.13
CA MET A 229 -3.35 17.35 4.06
C MET A 229 -2.84 15.91 3.89
N SER A 230 -3.44 14.95 4.59
CA SER A 230 -3.07 13.54 4.46
C SER A 230 -3.35 13.01 3.06
N TRP A 231 -4.52 13.33 2.48
CA TRP A 231 -4.86 13.03 1.10
C TRP A 231 -3.82 13.63 0.13
N ALA A 232 -3.52 14.91 0.27
CA ALA A 232 -2.56 15.61 -0.58
C ALA A 232 -1.16 15.01 -0.50
N CYS A 233 -0.70 14.64 0.69
CA CYS A 233 0.61 14.00 0.90
C CYS A 233 0.73 12.68 0.16
N GLU A 234 -0.25 11.78 0.32
CA GLU A 234 -0.21 10.46 -0.33
C GLU A 234 -0.38 10.56 -1.85
N MET A 235 -1.29 11.43 -2.33
CA MET A 235 -1.47 11.70 -3.76
C MET A 235 -0.21 12.28 -4.41
N ALA A 236 0.48 13.19 -3.74
CA ALA A 236 1.72 13.78 -4.26
C ALA A 236 2.82 12.71 -4.46
N GLY A 237 2.94 11.75 -3.52
CA GLY A 237 3.89 10.63 -3.67
C GLY A 237 3.54 9.71 -4.86
N LEU A 238 2.25 9.42 -5.06
CA LEU A 238 1.81 8.62 -6.21
C LEU A 238 1.95 9.37 -7.53
N ALA A 239 1.69 10.67 -7.55
CA ALA A 239 1.89 11.51 -8.72
C ALA A 239 3.36 11.56 -9.16
N GLU A 240 4.28 11.64 -8.20
CA GLU A 240 5.73 11.58 -8.46
C GLU A 240 6.14 10.25 -9.11
N ALA A 241 5.63 9.12 -8.59
CA ALA A 241 5.89 7.80 -9.15
C ALA A 241 5.34 7.67 -10.60
N ALA A 242 4.11 8.12 -10.82
CA ALA A 242 3.49 8.08 -12.14
C ALA A 242 4.14 9.01 -13.14
N ALA A 243 4.70 10.16 -12.70
CA ALA A 243 5.37 11.10 -13.58
C ALA A 243 6.69 10.54 -14.15
N GLN A 244 7.36 9.61 -13.46
CA GLN A 244 8.60 8.99 -13.93
C GLN A 244 8.33 8.01 -15.10
N ASP A 245 7.23 7.27 -15.07
CA ASP A 245 6.84 6.32 -16.11
C ASP A 245 5.31 6.14 -16.13
N PRO A 246 4.60 7.02 -16.84
CA PRO A 246 3.13 7.01 -16.85
C PRO A 246 2.51 5.71 -17.39
N ASP A 247 3.20 5.05 -18.32
CA ASP A 247 2.69 3.83 -18.98
C ASP A 247 2.73 2.61 -18.02
N ARG A 248 3.51 2.69 -16.95
CA ARG A 248 3.60 1.63 -15.95
C ARG A 248 2.67 1.81 -14.75
N VAL A 249 1.90 2.92 -14.68
CA VAL A 249 0.99 3.21 -13.56
C VAL A 249 -0.44 3.34 -14.06
N LEU A 250 -1.31 2.41 -13.65
CA LEU A 250 -2.75 2.50 -13.88
C LEU A 250 -3.42 3.23 -12.70
N TRP A 251 -4.03 4.39 -12.97
CA TRP A 251 -4.87 5.06 -11.99
C TRP A 251 -6.26 4.41 -11.92
N LEU A 252 -6.71 4.07 -10.72
CA LEU A 252 -7.99 3.42 -10.48
C LEU A 252 -8.72 4.14 -9.33
N ASP A 253 -9.75 4.91 -9.68
CA ASP A 253 -10.66 5.50 -8.71
C ASP A 253 -11.60 4.43 -8.13
N PHE A 254 -11.71 4.37 -6.81
CA PHE A 254 -12.46 3.30 -6.14
C PHE A 254 -13.96 3.42 -6.32
N GLU A 255 -14.53 4.64 -6.40
CA GLU A 255 -15.97 4.81 -6.63
C GLU A 255 -16.35 4.38 -8.05
N ARG A 256 -15.51 4.69 -9.04
CA ARG A 256 -15.65 4.18 -10.42
C ARG A 256 -15.51 2.66 -10.48
N PHE A 257 -14.54 2.10 -9.74
CA PHE A 257 -14.37 0.66 -9.64
C PHE A 257 -15.63 0.00 -9.06
N LEU A 258 -16.21 0.53 -7.99
CA LEU A 258 -17.44 -0.02 -7.39
C LEU A 258 -18.66 0.13 -8.32
N SER A 259 -18.72 1.16 -9.14
CA SER A 259 -19.81 1.36 -10.11
C SER A 259 -19.74 0.40 -11.30
N ASN A 260 -18.55 -0.04 -11.69
CA ASN A 260 -18.33 -0.99 -12.78
C ASN A 260 -17.11 -1.90 -12.47
N PRO A 261 -17.26 -2.86 -11.55
CA PRO A 261 -16.17 -3.72 -11.12
C PRO A 261 -15.57 -4.56 -12.26
N ALA A 262 -16.39 -5.04 -13.18
CA ALA A 262 -15.93 -5.85 -14.31
C ALA A 262 -14.94 -5.08 -15.21
N ALA A 263 -15.25 -3.82 -15.53
CA ALA A 263 -14.36 -2.97 -16.31
C ALA A 263 -13.07 -2.65 -15.55
N GLY A 264 -13.16 -2.34 -14.24
CA GLY A 264 -12.00 -2.07 -13.40
C GLY A 264 -11.07 -3.28 -13.25
N LEU A 265 -11.62 -4.48 -13.03
CA LEU A 265 -10.84 -5.72 -12.96
C LEU A 265 -10.20 -6.07 -14.31
N SER A 266 -10.94 -5.91 -15.42
CA SER A 266 -10.41 -6.12 -16.76
C SER A 266 -9.23 -5.19 -17.05
N ALA A 267 -9.37 -3.90 -16.73
CA ALA A 267 -8.29 -2.93 -16.91
C ALA A 267 -7.06 -3.26 -16.03
N ALA A 268 -7.28 -3.64 -14.78
CA ALA A 268 -6.21 -4.04 -13.87
C ALA A 268 -5.44 -5.27 -14.38
N LEU A 269 -6.14 -6.34 -14.78
CA LEU A 269 -5.51 -7.55 -15.32
C LEU A 269 -4.80 -7.27 -16.65
N ALA A 270 -5.40 -6.49 -17.54
CA ALA A 270 -4.78 -6.11 -18.82
C ALA A 270 -3.50 -5.30 -18.58
N HIS A 271 -3.52 -4.37 -17.62
CA HIS A 271 -2.36 -3.59 -17.24
C HIS A 271 -1.23 -4.46 -16.67
N LEU A 272 -1.54 -5.38 -15.74
CA LEU A 272 -0.54 -6.21 -15.09
C LEU A 272 0.00 -7.35 -16.00
N HIS A 273 -0.86 -7.95 -16.83
CA HIS A 273 -0.55 -9.19 -17.55
C HIS A 273 -0.80 -9.14 -19.06
N GLY A 274 -1.09 -7.97 -19.62
CA GLY A 274 -1.34 -7.77 -21.04
C GLY A 274 -2.74 -8.18 -21.51
N ALA A 275 -3.45 -9.07 -20.79
CA ALA A 275 -4.81 -9.48 -21.11
C ALA A 275 -5.56 -9.97 -19.86
N ALA A 276 -6.87 -9.71 -19.82
CA ALA A 276 -7.78 -10.31 -18.85
C ALA A 276 -8.31 -11.64 -19.38
N SER A 277 -8.31 -12.69 -18.57
CA SER A 277 -9.00 -13.94 -18.86
C SER A 277 -10.48 -13.79 -18.47
N GLU A 278 -11.40 -14.24 -19.34
CA GLU A 278 -12.83 -14.22 -19.04
C GLU A 278 -13.16 -15.08 -17.82
N ALA A 279 -12.49 -16.24 -17.67
CA ALA A 279 -12.65 -17.12 -16.52
C ALA A 279 -12.20 -16.45 -15.22
N ASP A 280 -11.07 -15.71 -15.23
CA ASP A 280 -10.59 -14.95 -14.08
C ASP A 280 -11.61 -13.85 -13.69
N LEU A 281 -12.09 -13.09 -14.68
CA LEU A 281 -13.09 -12.04 -14.44
C LEU A 281 -14.38 -12.62 -13.86
N GLN A 282 -14.87 -13.74 -14.40
CA GLN A 282 -16.05 -14.39 -13.86
C GLN A 282 -15.87 -14.86 -12.42
N ALA A 283 -14.73 -15.50 -12.12
CA ALA A 283 -14.42 -15.94 -10.75
C ALA A 283 -14.37 -14.76 -9.77
N MET A 284 -13.77 -13.63 -10.17
CA MET A 284 -13.70 -12.42 -9.37
C MET A 284 -15.09 -11.80 -9.14
N MET A 285 -15.91 -11.70 -10.21
CA MET A 285 -17.26 -11.11 -10.13
C MET A 285 -18.23 -11.92 -9.28
N LEU A 286 -18.09 -13.25 -9.24
CA LEU A 286 -18.88 -14.14 -8.41
C LEU A 286 -18.37 -14.23 -6.96
N SER A 287 -17.26 -13.56 -6.65
CA SER A 287 -16.64 -13.63 -5.32
C SER A 287 -17.52 -12.98 -4.25
N PRO A 288 -17.69 -13.62 -3.08
CA PRO A 288 -18.39 -13.04 -1.93
C PRO A 288 -17.66 -11.82 -1.33
N LEU A 289 -16.46 -11.50 -1.79
CA LEU A 289 -15.67 -10.38 -1.29
C LEU A 289 -16.36 -9.02 -1.52
N PHE A 290 -17.21 -8.89 -2.53
CA PHE A 290 -17.97 -7.66 -2.78
C PHE A 290 -19.02 -7.34 -1.71
N GLY A 291 -19.47 -8.34 -0.97
CA GLY A 291 -20.46 -8.18 0.11
C GLY A 291 -19.85 -8.11 1.51
N ARG A 292 -18.53 -8.06 1.63
CA ARG A 292 -17.83 -8.12 2.92
C ARG A 292 -16.82 -7.00 3.10
N TYR A 293 -16.64 -6.59 4.35
CA TYR A 293 -15.58 -5.62 4.68
C TYR A 293 -14.21 -6.24 4.45
N SER A 294 -13.44 -5.69 3.51
CA SER A 294 -12.20 -6.32 3.02
C SER A 294 -11.11 -6.45 4.10
N LYS A 295 -11.14 -5.60 5.14
CA LYS A 295 -10.19 -5.62 6.27
C LYS A 295 -10.66 -6.49 7.45
N GLY A 296 -11.95 -6.84 7.48
CA GLY A 296 -12.59 -7.70 8.47
C GLY A 296 -13.72 -8.49 7.78
N PRO A 297 -13.37 -9.57 7.05
CA PRO A 297 -14.33 -10.28 6.17
C PRO A 297 -15.52 -10.93 6.89
N GLU A 298 -15.47 -11.00 8.21
CA GLU A 298 -16.58 -11.42 9.08
C GLU A 298 -17.73 -10.41 9.10
N HIS A 299 -17.48 -9.16 8.73
CA HIS A 299 -18.48 -8.09 8.69
C HIS A 299 -19.07 -7.93 7.28
N ALA A 300 -20.39 -7.88 7.20
CA ALA A 300 -21.08 -7.50 5.96
C ALA A 300 -20.80 -6.02 5.64
N TYR A 301 -20.44 -5.76 4.40
CA TYR A 301 -20.17 -4.40 3.94
C TYR A 301 -20.35 -4.34 2.43
N ASP A 302 -21.42 -3.71 1.99
CA ASP A 302 -21.76 -3.55 0.59
C ASP A 302 -21.82 -2.07 0.16
N ALA A 303 -22.08 -1.82 -1.10
CA ALA A 303 -22.16 -0.47 -1.66
C ALA A 303 -23.29 0.38 -1.02
N ASN A 304 -24.38 -0.25 -0.51
CA ASN A 304 -25.46 0.48 0.15
C ASN A 304 -25.02 0.94 1.54
N LEU A 305 -24.45 0.03 2.33
CA LEU A 305 -23.92 0.36 3.66
C LEU A 305 -22.79 1.40 3.54
N ARG A 306 -21.91 1.29 2.52
CA ARG A 306 -20.90 2.32 2.27
C ARG A 306 -21.52 3.70 2.04
N ARG A 307 -22.56 3.81 1.22
CA ARG A 307 -23.25 5.08 0.99
C ARG A 307 -23.84 5.63 2.26
N GLN A 308 -24.54 4.80 3.05
CA GLN A 308 -25.12 5.22 4.32
C GLN A 308 -24.06 5.77 5.29
N VAL A 309 -22.91 5.08 5.41
CA VAL A 309 -21.80 5.53 6.26
C VAL A 309 -21.23 6.86 5.77
N LEU A 310 -21.06 7.05 4.47
CA LEU A 310 -20.58 8.31 3.91
C LEU A 310 -21.59 9.45 4.10
N ASP A 311 -22.88 9.18 3.89
CA ASP A 311 -23.93 10.20 4.06
C ASP A 311 -24.07 10.61 5.53
N GLN A 312 -23.96 9.66 6.45
CA GLN A 312 -23.90 9.96 7.88
C GLN A 312 -22.68 10.82 8.22
N ALA A 313 -21.48 10.45 7.73
CA ALA A 313 -20.25 11.20 7.96
C ALA A 313 -20.35 12.63 7.41
N ARG A 314 -20.97 12.83 6.24
CA ARG A 314 -21.26 14.15 5.65
C ARG A 314 -22.18 14.98 6.53
N ALA A 315 -23.25 14.37 7.07
CA ALA A 315 -24.18 15.05 7.96
C ALA A 315 -23.52 15.47 9.29
N GLU A 316 -22.71 14.58 9.87
CA GLU A 316 -22.09 14.81 11.18
C GLU A 316 -20.86 15.73 11.11
N HIS A 317 -20.08 15.65 10.02
CA HIS A 317 -18.79 16.34 9.88
C HIS A 317 -18.74 17.38 8.76
N GLY A 318 -19.88 17.84 8.25
CA GLY A 318 -19.97 18.77 7.11
C GLY A 318 -19.11 20.03 7.25
N GLY A 319 -19.04 20.60 8.48
CA GLY A 319 -18.18 21.75 8.76
C GLY A 319 -16.69 21.47 8.61
N GLU A 320 -16.22 20.31 9.05
CA GLU A 320 -14.82 19.88 8.89
C GLU A 320 -14.50 19.53 7.44
N LEU A 321 -15.44 18.90 6.72
CA LEU A 321 -15.31 18.64 5.28
C LEU A 321 -15.13 19.94 4.49
N ALA A 322 -15.94 20.95 4.78
CA ALA A 322 -15.83 22.24 4.12
C ALA A 322 -14.48 22.94 4.40
N LYS A 323 -13.96 22.87 5.63
CA LYS A 323 -12.62 23.39 5.98
C LYS A 323 -11.52 22.66 5.22
N GLY A 324 -11.58 21.32 5.16
CA GLY A 324 -10.60 20.50 4.44
C GLY A 324 -10.58 20.79 2.94
N LEU A 325 -11.76 20.90 2.29
CA LEU A 325 -11.85 21.26 0.87
C LEU A 325 -11.30 22.67 0.61
N ALA A 326 -11.63 23.63 1.47
CA ALA A 326 -11.11 25.00 1.37
C ALA A 326 -9.57 25.03 1.57
N TRP A 327 -9.03 24.19 2.46
CA TRP A 327 -7.60 24.03 2.62
C TRP A 327 -6.94 23.48 1.36
N LEU A 328 -7.49 22.40 0.75
CA LEU A 328 -6.98 21.83 -0.50
C LEU A 328 -6.98 22.83 -1.64
N ASP A 329 -8.03 23.62 -1.78
CA ASP A 329 -8.13 24.65 -2.79
C ASP A 329 -7.05 25.74 -2.62
N ARG A 330 -6.78 26.19 -1.39
CA ARG A 330 -5.66 27.12 -1.10
C ARG A 330 -4.32 26.46 -1.36
N ALA A 331 -4.09 25.26 -0.81
CA ALA A 331 -2.83 24.54 -0.94
C ALA A 331 -2.50 24.20 -2.39
N GLY A 332 -3.51 23.86 -3.22
CA GLY A 332 -3.33 23.62 -4.65
C GLY A 332 -2.89 24.86 -5.44
N ARG A 333 -3.30 26.06 -5.01
CA ARG A 333 -2.79 27.32 -5.60
C ARG A 333 -1.41 27.71 -5.12
N GLU A 334 -1.07 27.40 -3.87
CA GLU A 334 0.21 27.79 -3.22
C GLU A 334 1.34 26.79 -3.51
N ALA A 335 1.01 25.50 -3.69
CA ALA A 335 1.96 24.43 -3.89
C ALA A 335 1.63 23.62 -5.17
N PRO A 336 2.40 23.77 -6.25
CA PRO A 336 2.13 23.11 -7.53
C PRO A 336 1.96 21.59 -7.43
N VAL A 337 2.69 20.91 -6.55
CA VAL A 337 2.57 19.46 -6.34
C VAL A 337 1.19 19.06 -5.82
N VAL A 338 0.54 19.89 -5.00
CA VAL A 338 -0.83 19.66 -4.52
C VAL A 338 -1.82 19.95 -5.65
N GLY A 339 -1.60 21.01 -6.43
CA GLY A 339 -2.41 21.31 -7.62
C GLY A 339 -2.39 20.20 -8.66
N GLN A 340 -1.22 19.63 -8.94
CA GLN A 340 -1.07 18.46 -9.82
C GLN A 340 -1.81 17.25 -9.28
N ALA A 341 -1.70 16.95 -7.98
CA ALA A 341 -2.41 15.85 -7.34
C ALA A 341 -3.94 15.98 -7.45
N LEU A 342 -4.47 17.21 -7.33
CA LEU A 342 -5.91 17.49 -7.52
C LEU A 342 -6.37 17.28 -8.97
N GLY A 343 -5.50 17.48 -9.95
CA GLY A 343 -5.80 17.25 -11.36
C GLY A 343 -5.86 15.77 -11.80
N LEU A 344 -5.50 14.83 -10.89
CA LEU A 344 -5.49 13.38 -11.17
C LEU A 344 -6.79 12.65 -10.77
N VAL A 345 -7.76 13.33 -10.13
CA VAL A 345 -9.00 12.74 -9.60
C VAL A 345 -10.26 13.48 -10.08
#